data_242fb425ae2fc822833f8218b1d9cdb3
#
_entry.id   242fb425ae2fc822833f8218b1d9cdb3
#
_cell.length_a   1.000
_cell.length_b   1.000
_cell.length_c   1.000
_cell.angle_alpha   90.00
_cell.angle_beta   90.00
_cell.angle_gamma   90.00
#
_symmetry.space_group_name_H-M   'P 1'
#
loop_
_entity.id
_entity.type
_entity.pdbx_description
1 polymer ?
#
loop_
_entity_poly.entity_id
_entity_poly.type
_entity_poly.pdbx_seq_one_letter_code
_entity_poly.pdbx_strand_id
1 'polypeptide(L)'
;MNVATYGRGGRFAMTDRGSDALRRGRDFLTIGPSSMYWNGEELQIEIDEVSSPPLVSRMKGRITVRPIALTAAEVALDPEGEHIWRPFAPAARIEVDLGRRGRWSGHGYFDANFGTGPLERDFSAWSWGRFPTQDGATCFYEAVPRHGAPLSIGLDFAKDGAVSEIERPPRARLRRSLWGVARETRADQGYLPRQVKGMLDAPFYCRSVVRTQIKGQEVTGVHETIDLDRFAKGWLMPMIAMRVPRRRSWNF
;
A
#
# COMPACT_ATOMS: atom_id res chain seq x y z
N MET A 1 -0.65 -13.37 -1.30
CA MET A 1 -1.77 -12.50 -1.71
C MET A 1 -2.38 -11.86 -0.49
N ASN A 2 -2.54 -10.53 -0.50
CA ASN A 2 -3.15 -9.79 0.61
C ASN A 2 -4.36 -9.01 0.07
N VAL A 3 -5.52 -9.16 0.69
CA VAL A 3 -6.75 -8.44 0.35
C VAL A 3 -7.40 -7.95 1.64
N ALA A 4 -7.63 -6.65 1.72
CA ALA A 4 -8.29 -6.05 2.88
C ALA A 4 -9.45 -5.16 2.44
N THR A 5 -10.59 -5.30 3.10
CA THR A 5 -11.71 -4.38 3.02
C THR A 5 -11.92 -3.74 4.38
N TYR A 6 -12.20 -2.45 4.40
CA TYR A 6 -12.28 -1.66 5.62
C TYR A 6 -13.70 -1.15 5.87
N GLY A 7 -14.02 -0.86 7.14
CA GLY A 7 -15.33 -0.39 7.54
C GLY A 7 -16.23 -1.52 8.05
N ARG A 8 -17.54 -1.24 8.12
CA ARG A 8 -18.51 -2.22 8.66
C ARG A 8 -18.53 -3.50 7.80
N GLY A 9 -18.30 -4.64 8.42
CA GLY A 9 -18.19 -5.91 7.72
C GLY A 9 -16.88 -6.12 6.96
N GLY A 10 -15.86 -5.30 7.23
CA GLY A 10 -14.53 -5.44 6.66
C GLY A 10 -13.95 -6.85 6.88
N ARG A 11 -13.09 -7.27 5.96
CA ARG A 11 -12.41 -8.58 5.99
C ARG A 11 -10.97 -8.42 5.59
N PHE A 12 -10.16 -9.32 6.09
CA PHE A 12 -8.75 -9.39 5.80
C PHE A 12 -8.40 -10.82 5.39
N ALA A 13 -7.76 -10.96 4.24
CA ALA A 13 -7.17 -12.21 3.80
C ALA A 13 -5.70 -11.97 3.53
N MET A 14 -4.85 -12.78 4.13
CA MET A 14 -3.42 -12.82 3.83
C MET A 14 -3.03 -14.27 3.67
N THR A 15 -2.78 -14.66 2.43
CA THR A 15 -2.51 -16.04 2.05
C THR A 15 -1.11 -16.15 1.47
N ASP A 16 -0.34 -17.09 1.97
CA ASP A 16 0.96 -17.47 1.46
C ASP A 16 0.84 -18.75 0.62
N ARG A 17 1.45 -18.75 -0.57
CA ARG A 17 1.42 -19.87 -1.51
C ARG A 17 2.81 -20.15 -2.05
N GLY A 18 3.09 -21.42 -2.37
CA GLY A 18 4.34 -21.80 -3.01
C GLY A 18 4.45 -21.26 -4.45
N SER A 19 5.64 -21.32 -5.00
CA SER A 19 5.95 -20.91 -6.37
C SER A 19 5.14 -21.64 -7.43
N ASP A 20 4.69 -22.87 -7.13
CA ASP A 20 3.81 -23.68 -7.96
C ASP A 20 2.39 -23.08 -8.14
N ALA A 21 2.02 -22.11 -7.30
CA ALA A 21 0.78 -21.35 -7.43
C ALA A 21 0.96 -20.01 -8.17
N LEU A 22 2.17 -19.72 -8.66
CA LEU A 22 2.51 -18.48 -9.33
C LEU A 22 2.61 -18.69 -10.84
N ARG A 23 1.91 -17.84 -11.59
CA ARG A 23 2.13 -17.62 -13.03
C ARG A 23 2.25 -16.14 -13.30
N ARG A 24 3.20 -15.76 -14.12
CA ARG A 24 3.39 -14.36 -14.52
C ARG A 24 3.83 -14.26 -15.97
N GLY A 25 3.43 -13.19 -16.60
CA GLY A 25 3.87 -12.75 -17.92
C GLY A 25 4.07 -11.25 -17.91
N ARG A 26 4.22 -10.68 -19.08
CA ARG A 26 4.39 -9.24 -19.25
C ARG A 26 3.17 -8.46 -18.74
N ASP A 27 1.97 -8.96 -19.03
CA ASP A 27 0.71 -8.25 -18.82
C ASP A 27 -0.18 -8.90 -17.78
N PHE A 28 0.28 -9.97 -17.13
CA PHE A 28 -0.51 -10.68 -16.13
C PHE A 28 0.32 -11.24 -14.97
N LEU A 29 -0.34 -11.37 -13.85
CA LEU A 29 0.13 -12.07 -12.67
C LEU A 29 -1.03 -12.89 -12.11
N THR A 30 -0.81 -14.20 -11.90
CA THR A 30 -1.77 -15.08 -11.24
C THR A 30 -1.12 -15.69 -10.02
N ILE A 31 -1.81 -15.62 -8.88
CA ILE A 31 -1.38 -16.21 -7.60
C ILE A 31 -2.54 -17.06 -7.06
N GLY A 32 -2.46 -18.36 -7.27
CA GLY A 32 -3.57 -19.25 -6.95
C GLY A 32 -4.84 -18.91 -7.74
N PRO A 33 -5.98 -18.67 -7.08
CA PRO A 33 -7.23 -18.37 -7.76
C PRO A 33 -7.43 -16.88 -8.08
N SER A 34 -6.51 -16.02 -7.63
CA SER A 34 -6.56 -14.58 -7.85
C SER A 34 -5.58 -14.17 -8.96
N SER A 35 -5.95 -13.17 -9.73
CA SER A 35 -5.12 -12.70 -10.84
C SER A 35 -5.24 -11.22 -11.05
N MET A 36 -4.26 -10.64 -11.74
CA MET A 36 -4.33 -9.30 -12.31
C MET A 36 -3.87 -9.34 -13.77
N TYR A 37 -4.48 -8.50 -14.58
CA TYR A 37 -4.23 -8.40 -16.01
C TYR A 37 -4.26 -6.95 -16.45
N TRP A 38 -3.25 -6.54 -17.19
CA TRP A 38 -3.13 -5.23 -17.83
C TRP A 38 -3.46 -5.34 -19.32
N ASN A 39 -4.46 -4.59 -19.79
CA ASN A 39 -4.90 -4.63 -21.19
C ASN A 39 -4.35 -3.48 -22.05
N GLY A 40 -3.46 -2.65 -21.50
CA GLY A 40 -2.93 -1.45 -22.14
C GLY A 40 -3.54 -0.14 -21.60
N GLU A 41 -4.76 -0.18 -21.06
CA GLU A 41 -5.49 0.99 -20.57
C GLU A 41 -5.89 0.87 -19.08
N GLU A 42 -6.26 -0.33 -18.64
CA GLU A 42 -6.70 -0.58 -17.28
C GLU A 42 -6.11 -1.87 -16.70
N LEU A 43 -5.94 -1.89 -15.38
CA LEU A 43 -5.59 -3.08 -14.62
C LEU A 43 -6.86 -3.72 -14.07
N GLN A 44 -7.14 -4.95 -14.48
CA GLN A 44 -8.21 -5.77 -13.95
C GLN A 44 -7.66 -6.74 -12.91
N ILE A 45 -8.25 -6.78 -11.73
CA ILE A 45 -7.84 -7.64 -10.62
C ILE A 45 -9.02 -8.53 -10.26
N GLU A 46 -8.87 -9.83 -10.43
CA GLU A 46 -9.81 -10.84 -9.97
C GLU A 46 -9.36 -11.36 -8.60
N ILE A 47 -10.26 -11.28 -7.63
CA ILE A 47 -10.00 -11.71 -6.26
C ILE A 47 -10.83 -12.95 -6.00
N ASP A 48 -10.20 -14.01 -5.50
CA ASP A 48 -10.87 -15.19 -4.97
C ASP A 48 -10.08 -15.75 -3.79
N GLU A 49 -10.22 -15.11 -2.64
CA GLU A 49 -9.47 -15.41 -1.43
C GLU A 49 -10.39 -15.82 -0.28
N VAL A 50 -9.77 -16.34 0.77
CA VAL A 50 -10.46 -16.72 2.00
C VAL A 50 -9.88 -15.89 3.13
N SER A 51 -10.75 -15.22 3.88
CA SER A 51 -10.33 -14.41 5.02
C SER A 51 -9.76 -15.27 6.15
N SER A 52 -8.85 -14.68 6.90
CA SER A 52 -8.24 -15.32 8.07
C SER A 52 -9.25 -15.58 9.19
N PRO A 53 -9.02 -16.61 10.05
CA PRO A 53 -9.80 -16.80 11.27
C PRO A 53 -9.85 -15.54 12.14
N PRO A 54 -10.85 -15.38 13.05
CA PRO A 54 -11.88 -16.38 13.36
C PRO A 54 -13.09 -16.40 12.40
N LEU A 55 -13.29 -15.35 11.61
CA LEU A 55 -14.45 -15.22 10.73
C LEU A 55 -14.10 -15.60 9.28
N VAL A 56 -13.85 -16.87 9.08
CA VAL A 56 -13.49 -17.42 7.76
C VAL A 56 -14.63 -17.21 6.77
N SER A 57 -14.34 -16.52 5.67
CA SER A 57 -15.32 -16.27 4.61
C SER A 57 -14.64 -16.03 3.27
N ARG A 58 -15.30 -16.42 2.19
CA ARG A 58 -14.77 -16.17 0.85
C ARG A 58 -14.88 -14.69 0.49
N MET A 59 -13.80 -14.17 -0.06
CA MET A 59 -13.69 -12.83 -0.63
C MET A 59 -13.51 -12.99 -2.14
N LYS A 60 -14.60 -12.73 -2.88
CA LYS A 60 -14.59 -12.86 -4.34
C LYS A 60 -15.09 -11.59 -4.97
N GLY A 61 -14.43 -11.14 -6.04
CA GLY A 61 -14.86 -9.99 -6.80
C GLY A 61 -13.80 -9.48 -7.75
N ARG A 62 -14.08 -8.34 -8.35
CA ARG A 62 -13.24 -7.68 -9.34
C ARG A 62 -12.94 -6.25 -8.91
N ILE A 63 -11.72 -5.82 -9.15
CA ILE A 63 -11.31 -4.41 -9.08
C ILE A 63 -10.78 -4.01 -10.45
N THR A 64 -11.27 -2.89 -10.96
CA THR A 64 -10.74 -2.26 -12.17
C THR A 64 -10.04 -0.97 -11.76
N VAL A 65 -8.78 -0.83 -12.14
CA VAL A 65 -7.97 0.37 -11.90
C VAL A 65 -7.70 1.04 -13.22
N ARG A 66 -8.19 2.26 -13.38
CA ARG A 66 -7.95 3.11 -14.56
C ARG A 66 -7.01 4.24 -14.14
N PRO A 67 -5.72 4.19 -14.53
CA PRO A 67 -4.81 5.31 -14.32
C PRO A 67 -5.35 6.59 -14.96
N ILE A 68 -5.21 7.71 -14.26
CA ILE A 68 -5.40 9.03 -14.88
C ILE A 68 -4.21 9.31 -15.78
N ALA A 69 -3.00 8.98 -15.28
CA ALA A 69 -1.77 8.92 -16.04
C ALA A 69 -0.88 7.81 -15.48
N LEU A 70 -0.01 7.27 -16.32
CA LEU A 70 1.09 6.39 -15.90
C LEU A 70 2.36 7.21 -15.73
N THR A 71 3.18 6.85 -14.75
CA THR A 71 4.51 7.44 -14.56
C THR A 71 5.59 6.40 -14.80
N ALA A 72 6.75 6.87 -15.21
CA ALA A 72 7.98 6.08 -15.29
C ALA A 72 8.89 6.33 -14.08
N ALA A 73 8.38 6.99 -13.03
CA ALA A 73 9.18 7.29 -11.84
C ALA A 73 9.64 6.03 -11.14
N GLU A 74 10.93 5.97 -10.85
CA GLU A 74 11.57 4.96 -10.02
C GLU A 74 12.37 5.68 -8.94
N VAL A 75 12.21 5.28 -7.70
CA VAL A 75 12.84 5.91 -6.56
C VAL A 75 13.61 4.84 -5.78
N ALA A 76 14.93 4.99 -5.75
CA ALA A 76 15.78 4.17 -4.88
C ALA A 76 15.52 4.55 -3.41
N LEU A 77 15.25 3.57 -2.58
CA LEU A 77 14.97 3.74 -1.15
C LEU A 77 16.22 3.58 -0.29
N ASP A 78 17.31 3.13 -0.88
CA ASP A 78 18.64 2.98 -0.29
C ASP A 78 19.72 3.44 -1.29
N PRO A 79 20.92 3.79 -0.81
CA PRO A 79 22.01 4.27 -1.66
C PRO A 79 22.48 3.26 -2.71
N GLU A 80 22.36 1.98 -2.42
CA GLU A 80 22.80 0.88 -3.28
C GLU A 80 21.77 0.57 -4.39
N GLY A 81 20.54 1.11 -4.28
CA GLY A 81 19.43 0.85 -5.21
C GLY A 81 18.91 -0.58 -5.14
N GLU A 82 19.10 -1.24 -4.01
CA GLU A 82 18.60 -2.60 -3.79
C GLU A 82 17.08 -2.64 -3.53
N HIS A 83 16.51 -1.53 -3.09
CA HIS A 83 15.08 -1.37 -2.85
C HIS A 83 14.53 -0.21 -3.67
N ILE A 84 13.55 -0.49 -4.51
CA ILE A 84 12.97 0.47 -5.45
C ILE A 84 11.47 0.62 -5.17
N TRP A 85 11.02 1.85 -5.08
CA TRP A 85 9.60 2.20 -5.13
C TRP A 85 9.24 2.74 -6.51
N ARG A 86 8.21 2.17 -7.11
CA ARG A 86 7.74 2.55 -8.44
C ARG A 86 6.24 2.87 -8.43
N PRO A 87 5.85 4.14 -8.32
CA PRO A 87 4.46 4.58 -8.37
C PRO A 87 3.95 4.63 -9.81
N PHE A 88 3.43 3.52 -10.32
CA PHE A 88 2.92 3.42 -11.69
C PHE A 88 1.74 4.34 -11.98
N ALA A 89 0.76 4.37 -11.06
CA ALA A 89 -0.45 5.14 -11.18
C ALA A 89 -0.77 5.81 -9.84
N PRO A 90 -0.07 6.91 -9.51
CA PRO A 90 -0.27 7.63 -8.26
C PRO A 90 -1.64 8.30 -8.16
N ALA A 91 -2.30 8.54 -9.31
CA ALA A 91 -3.68 8.95 -9.41
C ALA A 91 -4.43 8.04 -10.38
N ALA A 92 -5.44 7.36 -9.89
CA ALA A 92 -6.28 6.46 -10.67
C ALA A 92 -7.74 6.56 -10.22
N ARG A 93 -8.65 6.14 -11.10
CA ARG A 93 -10.02 5.81 -10.75
C ARG A 93 -10.13 4.31 -10.52
N ILE A 94 -10.79 3.90 -9.45
CA ILE A 94 -11.07 2.49 -9.20
C ILE A 94 -12.57 2.22 -9.21
N GLU A 95 -12.91 1.04 -9.68
CA GLU A 95 -14.23 0.43 -9.57
C GLU A 95 -14.05 -0.92 -8.90
N VAL A 96 -14.86 -1.16 -7.86
CA VAL A 96 -14.81 -2.37 -7.06
C VAL A 96 -16.17 -3.04 -7.09
N ASP A 97 -16.21 -4.31 -7.47
CA ASP A 97 -17.38 -5.15 -7.40
C ASP A 97 -17.05 -6.42 -6.59
N LEU A 98 -17.52 -6.48 -5.36
CA LEU A 98 -17.40 -7.65 -4.50
C LEU A 98 -18.72 -8.44 -4.41
N GLY A 99 -19.57 -8.32 -5.43
CA GLY A 99 -20.86 -8.99 -5.50
C GLY A 99 -21.78 -8.60 -4.34
N ARG A 100 -22.22 -9.58 -3.54
CA ARG A 100 -23.08 -9.33 -2.38
C ARG A 100 -22.47 -8.45 -1.29
N ARG A 101 -21.16 -8.23 -1.31
CA ARG A 101 -20.46 -7.36 -0.34
C ARG A 101 -20.49 -5.90 -0.72
N GLY A 102 -20.93 -5.57 -1.94
CA GLY A 102 -21.13 -4.21 -2.42
C GLY A 102 -20.30 -3.86 -3.65
N ARG A 103 -20.69 -2.74 -4.23
CA ARG A 103 -20.02 -2.08 -5.35
C ARG A 103 -19.75 -0.64 -4.98
N TRP A 104 -18.59 -0.12 -5.36
CA TRP A 104 -18.26 1.30 -5.20
C TRP A 104 -17.19 1.71 -6.19
N SER A 105 -17.03 3.00 -6.34
CA SER A 105 -15.95 3.60 -7.11
C SER A 105 -15.31 4.75 -6.35
N GLY A 106 -14.11 5.13 -6.72
CA GLY A 106 -13.40 6.22 -6.06
C GLY A 106 -12.01 6.46 -6.61
N HIS A 107 -11.23 7.21 -5.84
CA HIS A 107 -9.82 7.41 -6.13
C HIS A 107 -9.04 6.14 -5.81
N GLY A 108 -8.12 5.80 -6.70
CA GLY A 108 -7.24 4.67 -6.59
C GLY A 108 -5.77 5.06 -6.66
N TYR A 109 -4.95 4.07 -6.44
CA TYR A 109 -3.51 4.14 -6.47
C TYR A 109 -2.94 2.77 -6.81
N PHE A 110 -1.89 2.75 -7.61
CA PHE A 110 -1.17 1.53 -7.93
C PHE A 110 0.34 1.79 -7.98
N ASP A 111 1.09 1.01 -7.21
CA ASP A 111 2.54 1.03 -7.17
C ASP A 111 3.14 -0.37 -7.05
N ALA A 112 4.46 -0.43 -7.12
CA ALA A 112 5.23 -1.59 -6.70
C ALA A 112 6.41 -1.15 -5.83
N ASN A 113 6.71 -1.98 -4.84
CA ASN A 113 7.99 -1.99 -4.15
C ASN A 113 8.65 -3.33 -4.45
N PHE A 114 9.91 -3.29 -4.83
CA PHE A 114 10.70 -4.50 -5.09
C PHE A 114 12.14 -4.28 -4.65
N GLY A 115 12.81 -5.39 -4.36
CA GLY A 115 14.18 -5.34 -3.89
C GLY A 115 14.84 -6.72 -3.92
N THR A 116 16.13 -6.76 -3.63
CA THR A 116 16.95 -7.97 -3.66
C THR A 116 16.96 -8.72 -2.32
N GLY A 117 16.47 -8.07 -1.26
CA GLY A 117 16.43 -8.64 0.09
C GLY A 117 15.19 -8.28 0.89
N PRO A 118 15.00 -8.89 2.07
CA PRO A 118 13.90 -8.57 2.95
C PRO A 118 14.07 -7.18 3.56
N LEU A 119 12.96 -6.44 3.67
CA LEU A 119 12.96 -5.05 4.17
C LEU A 119 13.55 -4.92 5.58
N GLU A 120 13.24 -5.85 6.47
CA GLU A 120 13.72 -5.83 7.85
C GLU A 120 15.22 -6.04 8.02
N ARG A 121 15.89 -6.54 6.97
CA ARG A 121 17.35 -6.62 6.94
C ARG A 121 17.98 -5.23 6.76
N ASP A 122 17.40 -4.42 5.91
CA ASP A 122 18.02 -3.20 5.42
C ASP A 122 17.43 -1.93 6.04
N PHE A 123 16.19 -1.99 6.54
CA PHE A 123 15.52 -0.86 7.19
C PHE A 123 15.07 -1.19 8.62
N SER A 124 15.05 -0.18 9.48
CA SER A 124 14.45 -0.23 10.82
C SER A 124 13.00 0.25 10.83
N ALA A 125 12.66 1.19 9.98
CA ALA A 125 11.31 1.72 9.86
C ALA A 125 11.10 2.39 8.51
N TRP A 126 9.85 2.45 8.06
CA TRP A 126 9.44 3.39 7.02
C TRP A 126 8.02 3.90 7.27
N SER A 127 7.72 5.05 6.67
CA SER A 127 6.36 5.56 6.56
C SER A 127 6.11 6.09 5.16
N TRP A 128 4.88 5.97 4.73
CA TRP A 128 4.42 6.41 3.43
C TRP A 128 3.07 7.09 3.56
N GLY A 129 2.85 8.12 2.77
CA GLY A 129 1.57 8.81 2.71
C GLY A 129 1.26 9.26 1.29
N ARG A 130 0.01 9.06 0.85
CA ARG A 130 -0.50 9.56 -0.41
C ARG A 130 -1.75 10.37 -0.18
N PHE A 131 -1.73 11.59 -0.66
CA PHE A 131 -2.78 12.60 -0.50
C PHE A 131 -3.28 13.03 -1.88
N PRO A 132 -4.52 12.65 -2.28
CA PRO A 132 -5.13 13.19 -3.49
C PRO A 132 -5.26 14.69 -3.38
N THR A 133 -4.90 15.38 -4.45
CA THR A 133 -5.03 16.83 -4.61
C THR A 133 -5.96 17.13 -5.78
N GLN A 134 -6.30 18.43 -5.98
CA GLN A 134 -7.09 18.83 -7.15
C GLN A 134 -6.37 18.52 -8.46
N ASP A 135 -5.03 18.62 -8.48
CA ASP A 135 -4.21 18.47 -9.68
C ASP A 135 -3.57 17.08 -9.85
N GLY A 136 -3.84 16.17 -8.92
CA GLY A 136 -3.29 14.82 -8.96
C GLY A 136 -3.13 14.17 -7.59
N ALA A 137 -1.89 13.95 -7.14
CA ALA A 137 -1.59 13.42 -5.82
C ALA A 137 -0.21 13.87 -5.32
N THR A 138 -0.11 14.12 -4.02
CA THR A 138 1.18 14.28 -3.33
C THR A 138 1.50 13.03 -2.55
N CYS A 139 2.73 12.53 -2.68
CA CYS A 139 3.23 11.40 -1.91
C CYS A 139 4.45 11.79 -1.08
N PHE A 140 4.51 11.27 0.13
CA PHE A 140 5.70 11.32 0.99
C PHE A 140 6.17 9.91 1.28
N TYR A 141 7.48 9.69 1.22
CA TYR A 141 8.14 8.44 1.58
C TYR A 141 9.30 8.74 2.52
N GLU A 142 9.28 8.13 3.68
CA GLU A 142 10.33 8.23 4.70
C GLU A 142 10.85 6.82 4.96
N ALA A 143 12.13 6.60 4.80
CA ALA A 143 12.77 5.34 5.14
C ALA A 143 13.95 5.58 6.08
N VAL A 144 14.13 4.68 7.03
CA VAL A 144 15.24 4.69 7.98
C VAL A 144 16.09 3.44 7.71
N PRO A 145 17.11 3.54 6.85
CA PRO A 145 18.01 2.44 6.63
C PRO A 145 18.76 2.07 7.92
N ARG A 146 19.19 0.83 8.03
CA ARG A 146 20.07 0.41 9.15
C ARG A 146 21.47 0.98 9.02
N HIS A 147 21.88 1.29 7.81
CA HIS A 147 23.15 1.91 7.47
C HIS A 147 22.92 3.10 6.55
N GLY A 148 23.69 4.16 6.75
CA GLY A 148 23.55 5.38 5.96
C GLY A 148 22.56 6.40 6.51
N ALA A 149 22.25 7.41 5.71
CA ALA A 149 21.37 8.50 6.10
C ALA A 149 19.89 8.15 5.89
N PRO A 150 18.98 8.63 6.74
CA PRO A 150 17.55 8.50 6.50
C PRO A 150 17.12 9.12 5.17
N LEU A 151 16.28 8.43 4.44
CA LEU A 151 15.67 8.93 3.21
C LEU A 151 14.38 9.68 3.53
N SER A 152 14.18 10.79 2.85
CA SER A 152 12.94 11.56 2.93
C SER A 152 12.64 12.11 1.54
N ILE A 153 11.49 11.76 0.99
CA ILE A 153 11.06 12.13 -0.36
C ILE A 153 9.69 12.77 -0.31
N GLY A 154 9.49 13.81 -1.11
CA GLY A 154 8.20 14.41 -1.38
C GLY A 154 8.02 14.56 -2.89
N LEU A 155 7.00 13.94 -3.45
CA LEU A 155 6.70 13.97 -4.89
C LEU A 155 5.27 14.44 -5.14
N ASP A 156 5.11 15.36 -6.08
CA ASP A 156 3.84 15.66 -6.71
C ASP A 156 3.71 14.92 -8.04
N PHE A 157 2.55 14.36 -8.23
CA PHE A 157 2.14 13.66 -9.45
C PHE A 157 0.97 14.39 -10.07
N ALA A 158 1.20 15.02 -11.20
CA ALA A 158 0.15 15.75 -11.91
C ALA A 158 -0.76 14.79 -12.72
N LYS A 159 -1.93 15.27 -13.09
CA LYS A 159 -2.91 14.48 -13.89
C LYS A 159 -2.41 14.15 -15.30
N ASP A 160 -1.46 14.89 -15.83
CA ASP A 160 -0.82 14.64 -17.12
C ASP A 160 0.35 13.63 -17.05
N GLY A 161 0.66 13.13 -15.83
CA GLY A 161 1.75 12.18 -15.57
C GLY A 161 3.08 12.83 -15.23
N ALA A 162 3.16 14.17 -15.22
CA ALA A 162 4.38 14.85 -14.78
C ALA A 162 4.66 14.57 -13.30
N VAL A 163 5.94 14.36 -12.98
CA VAL A 163 6.42 14.09 -11.63
C VAL A 163 7.43 15.16 -11.25
N SER A 164 7.25 15.76 -10.11
CA SER A 164 8.16 16.77 -9.58
C SER A 164 8.47 16.53 -8.11
N GLU A 165 9.72 16.73 -7.74
CA GLU A 165 10.09 16.77 -6.32
C GLU A 165 9.58 18.07 -5.71
N ILE A 166 9.11 17.98 -4.48
CA ILE A 166 8.59 19.14 -3.73
C ILE A 166 9.37 19.36 -2.44
N GLU A 167 9.42 20.60 -2.00
CA GLU A 167 9.84 20.88 -0.64
C GLU A 167 8.90 20.19 0.34
N ARG A 168 9.50 19.47 1.27
CA ARG A 168 8.76 18.68 2.24
C ARG A 168 8.30 19.55 3.41
N PRO A 169 7.00 19.66 3.68
CA PRO A 169 6.53 20.30 4.91
C PRO A 169 7.17 19.64 6.14
N PRO A 170 7.20 20.33 7.29
CA PRO A 170 7.70 19.77 8.53
C PRO A 170 7.08 18.42 8.90
N ARG A 171 7.84 17.58 9.60
CA ARG A 171 7.29 16.37 10.21
C ARG A 171 6.33 16.74 11.33
N ALA A 172 5.18 16.09 11.34
CA ALA A 172 4.15 16.29 12.33
C ALA A 172 3.72 14.94 12.91
N ARG A 173 3.66 14.87 14.24
CA ARG A 173 3.32 13.64 14.95
C ARG A 173 1.84 13.32 14.80
N LEU A 174 1.54 12.04 14.60
CA LEU A 174 0.23 11.45 14.76
C LEU A 174 0.14 10.70 16.09
N ARG A 175 -1.08 10.53 16.58
CA ARG A 175 -1.29 9.65 17.76
C ARG A 175 -0.74 8.26 17.44
N ARG A 176 -0.03 7.67 18.40
CA ARG A 176 0.43 6.27 18.29
C ARG A 176 -0.74 5.33 17.95
N SER A 177 -0.43 4.24 17.24
CA SER A 177 -1.40 3.18 16.98
C SER A 177 -1.86 2.50 18.28
N LEU A 178 -2.87 1.64 18.23
CA LEU A 178 -3.32 0.86 19.38
C LEU A 178 -2.20 -0.03 19.95
N TRP A 179 -1.32 -0.52 19.07
CA TRP A 179 -0.14 -1.29 19.45
C TRP A 179 1.09 -0.42 19.80
N GLY A 180 0.93 0.88 19.89
CA GLY A 180 2.00 1.80 20.27
C GLY A 180 3.04 2.06 19.18
N VAL A 181 2.77 1.75 17.91
CA VAL A 181 3.64 2.11 16.78
C VAL A 181 3.71 3.64 16.68
N ALA A 182 4.92 4.20 16.66
CA ALA A 182 5.13 5.64 16.47
C ALA A 182 4.80 6.02 15.03
N ARG A 183 4.13 7.17 14.85
CA ARG A 183 3.61 7.61 13.56
C ARG A 183 3.86 9.09 13.36
N GLU A 184 4.35 9.43 12.18
CA GLU A 184 4.56 10.81 11.76
C GLU A 184 4.10 10.96 10.30
N THR A 185 3.61 12.14 9.95
CA THR A 185 3.28 12.52 8.56
C THR A 185 3.90 13.88 8.27
N ARG A 186 3.60 14.44 7.11
CA ARG A 186 3.97 15.80 6.74
C ARG A 186 2.77 16.73 6.84
N ALA A 187 3.01 17.95 7.35
CA ALA A 187 2.00 18.99 7.46
C ALA A 187 2.65 20.37 7.38
N ASP A 188 1.93 21.34 6.82
CA ASP A 188 2.36 22.72 6.83
C ASP A 188 2.60 23.23 8.24
N GLN A 189 3.48 24.23 8.37
CA GLN A 189 3.87 24.80 9.64
C GLN A 189 2.65 25.19 10.49
N GLY A 190 2.57 24.67 11.71
CA GLY A 190 1.50 24.96 12.65
C GLY A 190 0.22 24.13 12.46
N TYR A 191 0.09 23.33 11.40
CA TYR A 191 -1.06 22.45 11.23
C TYR A 191 -0.87 21.13 12.02
N LEU A 192 -1.93 20.70 12.71
CA LEU A 192 -1.94 19.46 13.47
C LEU A 192 -2.69 18.35 12.69
N PRO A 193 -1.99 17.43 12.05
CA PRO A 193 -2.63 16.35 11.32
C PRO A 193 -3.34 15.38 12.25
N ARG A 194 -4.42 14.77 11.74
CA ARG A 194 -5.23 13.84 12.53
C ARG A 194 -5.66 12.61 11.74
N GLN A 195 -5.75 11.50 12.44
CA GLN A 195 -6.39 10.30 11.90
C GLN A 195 -7.90 10.53 11.79
N VAL A 196 -8.43 10.34 10.59
CA VAL A 196 -9.88 10.39 10.31
C VAL A 196 -10.50 9.00 10.48
N LYS A 197 -9.79 7.96 10.03
CA LYS A 197 -10.26 6.57 10.09
C LYS A 197 -9.09 5.62 10.27
N GLY A 198 -9.19 4.68 11.20
CA GLY A 198 -8.31 3.52 11.26
C GLY A 198 -8.68 2.52 10.17
N MET A 199 -7.69 1.92 9.53
CA MET A 199 -7.85 0.90 8.51
C MET A 199 -7.29 -0.44 8.99
N LEU A 200 -6.01 -0.49 9.34
CA LEU A 200 -5.32 -1.65 9.88
C LEU A 200 -4.40 -1.21 11.00
N ASP A 201 -4.37 -1.98 12.08
CA ASP A 201 -3.46 -1.76 13.21
C ASP A 201 -2.93 -3.11 13.68
N ALA A 202 -1.65 -3.32 13.50
CA ALA A 202 -0.92 -4.51 13.88
C ALA A 202 0.25 -4.14 14.82
N PRO A 203 0.86 -5.09 15.52
CA PRO A 203 1.96 -4.81 16.45
C PRO A 203 3.14 -4.05 15.85
N PHE A 204 3.32 -4.12 14.56
CA PHE A 204 4.42 -3.55 13.79
C PHE A 204 3.99 -2.62 12.67
N TYR A 205 2.72 -2.56 12.31
CA TYR A 205 2.22 -1.84 11.13
C TYR A 205 0.92 -1.12 11.43
N CYS A 206 0.77 0.09 10.88
CA CYS A 206 -0.46 0.85 10.97
C CYS A 206 -0.79 1.49 9.62
N ARG A 207 -2.02 1.30 9.14
CA ARG A 207 -2.59 2.00 7.99
C ARG A 207 -3.83 2.78 8.43
N SER A 208 -3.93 4.01 8.00
CA SER A 208 -5.07 4.88 8.34
C SER A 208 -5.35 5.93 7.28
N VAL A 209 -6.55 6.46 7.30
CA VAL A 209 -6.88 7.71 6.60
C VAL A 209 -6.49 8.86 7.51
N VAL A 210 -5.66 9.75 7.01
CA VAL A 210 -5.14 10.93 7.71
C VAL A 210 -5.55 12.19 6.99
N ARG A 211 -5.94 13.21 7.75
CA ARG A 211 -6.15 14.56 7.27
C ARG A 211 -4.95 15.41 7.66
N THR A 212 -4.41 16.13 6.71
CA THR A 212 -3.26 17.03 6.89
C THR A 212 -3.41 18.27 6.01
N GLN A 213 -2.51 19.23 6.13
CA GLN A 213 -2.43 20.39 5.25
C GLN A 213 -1.11 20.35 4.47
N ILE A 214 -1.18 20.56 3.17
CA ILE A 214 -0.03 20.58 2.25
C ILE A 214 -0.20 21.76 1.31
N LYS A 215 0.78 22.66 1.24
CA LYS A 215 0.75 23.86 0.40
C LYS A 215 -0.51 24.72 0.63
N GLY A 216 -0.90 24.88 1.89
CA GLY A 216 -2.10 25.64 2.29
C GLY A 216 -3.43 24.91 2.07
N GLN A 217 -3.44 23.73 1.49
CA GLN A 217 -4.66 22.96 1.21
C GLN A 217 -4.85 21.84 2.22
N GLU A 218 -6.03 21.75 2.82
CA GLU A 218 -6.42 20.60 3.64
C GLU A 218 -6.71 19.40 2.72
N VAL A 219 -5.99 18.31 2.92
CA VAL A 219 -6.09 17.10 2.14
C VAL A 219 -6.31 15.90 3.03
N THR A 220 -6.97 14.87 2.49
CA THR A 220 -7.21 13.60 3.19
C THR A 220 -6.69 12.46 2.35
N GLY A 221 -5.83 11.63 2.92
CA GLY A 221 -5.16 10.55 2.20
C GLY A 221 -4.87 9.34 3.05
N VAL A 222 -4.28 8.33 2.44
CA VAL A 222 -3.83 7.11 3.13
C VAL A 222 -2.43 7.33 3.65
N HIS A 223 -2.21 6.89 4.88
CA HIS A 223 -0.90 6.92 5.53
C HIS A 223 -0.59 5.55 6.13
N GLU A 224 0.64 5.12 5.98
CA GLU A 224 1.18 3.85 6.46
C GLU A 224 2.45 4.08 7.26
N THR A 225 2.65 3.26 8.26
CA THR A 225 3.91 3.20 9.03
C THR A 225 4.19 1.76 9.40
N ILE A 226 5.44 1.35 9.26
CA ILE A 226 5.94 0.06 9.72
C ILE A 226 7.15 0.24 10.63
N ASP A 227 7.19 -0.54 11.69
CA ASP A 227 8.31 -0.73 12.60
C ASP A 227 8.91 -2.11 12.27
N LEU A 228 10.02 -2.10 11.53
CA LEU A 228 10.65 -3.32 11.03
C LEU A 228 11.45 -4.05 12.11
N ASP A 229 11.84 -3.36 13.20
CA ASP A 229 12.45 -4.02 14.35
C ASP A 229 11.44 -4.88 15.10
N ARG A 230 10.18 -4.44 15.12
CA ARG A 230 9.09 -5.27 15.65
C ARG A 230 8.71 -6.38 14.67
N PHE A 231 8.62 -6.06 13.37
CA PHE A 231 8.30 -7.03 12.33
C PHE A 231 9.28 -8.21 12.29
N ALA A 232 10.57 -7.97 12.50
CA ALA A 232 11.61 -9.00 12.54
C ALA A 232 11.47 -10.01 13.70
N LYS A 233 10.56 -9.77 14.66
CA LYS A 233 10.35 -10.70 15.80
C LYS A 233 9.60 -11.95 15.35
N GLY A 234 10.29 -13.09 15.37
CA GLY A 234 9.79 -14.37 14.85
C GLY A 234 8.43 -14.84 15.38
N TRP A 235 8.02 -14.44 16.60
CA TRP A 235 6.72 -14.80 17.16
C TRP A 235 5.53 -14.15 16.45
N LEU A 236 5.76 -13.09 15.66
CA LEU A 236 4.73 -12.42 14.86
C LEU A 236 4.43 -13.15 13.55
N MET A 237 5.36 -13.95 13.03
CA MET A 237 5.24 -14.62 11.74
C MET A 237 3.97 -15.50 11.59
N PRO A 238 3.56 -16.29 12.60
CA PRO A 238 2.32 -17.08 12.51
C PRO A 238 1.05 -16.23 12.40
N MET A 239 1.12 -14.95 12.76
CA MET A 239 -0.03 -14.02 12.72
C MET A 239 -0.15 -13.27 11.38
N ILE A 240 0.88 -13.35 10.51
CA ILE A 240 0.95 -12.51 9.32
C ILE A 240 0.22 -13.15 8.15
N ALA A 241 0.52 -14.39 7.82
CA ALA A 241 -0.04 -15.07 6.65
C ALA A 241 -0.45 -16.50 6.94
N MET A 242 -1.53 -16.91 6.30
CA MET A 242 -2.01 -18.30 6.32
C MET A 242 -1.47 -19.05 5.11
N ARG A 243 -0.72 -20.13 5.34
CA ARG A 243 -0.24 -21.01 4.27
C ARG A 243 -1.40 -21.72 3.59
N VAL A 244 -1.52 -21.56 2.28
CA VAL A 244 -2.53 -22.25 1.47
C VAL A 244 -1.85 -23.15 0.45
N PRO A 245 -2.01 -24.49 0.56
CA PRO A 245 -1.43 -25.41 -0.40
C PRO A 245 -2.12 -25.27 -1.75
N ARG A 246 -1.41 -25.64 -2.81
CA ARG A 246 -1.97 -25.70 -4.16
C ARG A 246 -3.17 -26.65 -4.21
N ARG A 247 -4.23 -26.23 -4.86
CA ARG A 247 -5.43 -27.05 -5.10
C ARG A 247 -5.43 -27.54 -6.53
N ARG A 248 -5.87 -28.80 -6.73
CA ARG A 248 -5.99 -29.41 -8.06
C ARG A 248 -6.99 -28.71 -8.99
N SER A 249 -7.93 -27.97 -8.40
CA SER A 249 -8.93 -27.16 -9.16
C SER A 249 -8.38 -25.86 -9.75
N TRP A 250 -7.12 -25.54 -9.53
CA TRP A 250 -6.49 -24.39 -10.15
C TRP A 250 -5.93 -24.79 -11.51
N ASN A 251 -6.56 -24.31 -12.58
CA ASN A 251 -6.25 -24.67 -13.97
C ASN A 251 -5.04 -23.89 -14.48
N PHE A 252 -3.85 -24.16 -13.92
CA PHE A 252 -2.57 -23.66 -14.42
C PHE A 252 -1.41 -24.49 -13.87
#